data_676c56c70cfae95ab94230657a93458b
#
_entry.id   676c56c70cfae95ab94230657a93458b
#
_cell.length_a   1.000
_cell.length_b   1.000
_cell.length_c   1.000
_cell.angle_alpha   90.00
_cell.angle_beta   90.00
_cell.angle_gamma   90.00
#
_symmetry.space_group_name_H-M   'P 1'
#
loop_
_entity.id
_entity.type
_entity.pdbx_description
1 polymer ?
#
loop_
_entity_poly.entity_id
_entity_poly.type
_entity_poly.pdbx_seq_one_letter_code
_entity_poly.pdbx_strand_id
1 'polypeptide(L)'
;IGLASSKPEKSCERILEHFGILDMFDEVVGATFDGRIDTKEEVLNEVMRRWSDIPRDEMCLIGDTMFDIEGANRVNVPSIAVSFGFGDVNEMVSAGAKAVIDDLRQLPDVLSRLFD
;
A
#
# COMPACT_ATOMS: atom_id res chain seq x y z
N ILE A 1 5.36 6.92 6.20
CA ILE A 1 4.93 5.92 5.19
C ILE A 1 4.93 4.53 5.80
N GLY A 2 4.15 3.64 5.22
CA GLY A 2 4.06 2.27 5.66
C GLY A 2 4.24 1.28 4.51
N LEU A 3 4.72 0.09 4.83
CA LEU A 3 4.74 -1.03 3.92
C LEU A 3 3.67 -2.03 4.35
N ALA A 4 2.89 -2.50 3.39
CA ALA A 4 1.89 -3.55 3.61
C ALA A 4 2.14 -4.67 2.60
N SER A 5 2.44 -5.86 3.06
CA SER A 5 2.78 -6.98 2.21
C SER A 5 2.21 -8.28 2.76
N SER A 6 1.86 -9.22 1.89
CA SER A 6 1.49 -10.57 2.32
C SER A 6 2.71 -11.46 2.59
N LYS A 7 3.93 -10.97 2.33
CA LYS A 7 5.15 -11.65 2.77
C LYS A 7 5.25 -11.62 4.29
N PRO A 8 5.95 -12.57 4.93
CA PRO A 8 6.20 -12.52 6.37
C PRO A 8 6.85 -11.19 6.78
N GLU A 9 6.36 -10.61 7.87
CA GLU A 9 6.80 -9.28 8.32
C GLU A 9 8.32 -9.22 8.53
N LYS A 10 8.92 -10.25 9.12
CA LYS A 10 10.37 -10.29 9.32
C LYS A 10 11.14 -10.31 8.02
N SER A 11 10.61 -10.96 6.99
CA SER A 11 11.23 -10.96 5.66
C SER A 11 11.19 -9.55 5.06
N CYS A 12 10.07 -8.84 5.24
CA CYS A 12 9.96 -7.45 4.79
C CYS A 12 11.00 -6.56 5.48
N GLU A 13 11.13 -6.69 6.79
CA GLU A 13 12.12 -5.92 7.57
C GLU A 13 13.55 -6.18 7.09
N ARG A 14 13.89 -7.44 6.83
CA ARG A 14 15.21 -7.81 6.34
C ARG A 14 15.52 -7.22 4.97
N ILE A 15 14.53 -7.22 4.08
CA ILE A 15 14.68 -6.65 2.74
C ILE A 15 14.93 -5.14 2.85
N LEU A 16 14.13 -4.44 3.62
CA LEU A 16 14.28 -3.00 3.81
C LEU A 16 15.61 -2.64 4.48
N GLU A 17 16.03 -3.44 5.46
CA GLU A 17 17.31 -3.27 6.12
C GLU A 17 18.47 -3.49 5.16
N HIS A 18 18.38 -4.53 4.32
CA HIS A 18 19.39 -4.82 3.30
C HIS A 18 19.63 -3.63 2.37
N PHE A 19 18.58 -2.93 1.99
CA PHE A 19 18.68 -1.74 1.13
C PHE A 19 18.89 -0.44 1.90
N GLY A 20 19.01 -0.52 3.24
CA GLY A 20 19.28 0.64 4.08
C GLY A 20 18.15 1.64 4.18
N ILE A 21 16.91 1.21 3.98
CA ILE A 21 15.73 2.08 3.97
C ILE A 21 14.68 1.75 5.04
N LEU A 22 14.98 0.81 5.94
CA LEU A 22 14.01 0.40 6.97
C LEU A 22 13.52 1.58 7.82
N ASP A 23 14.43 2.48 8.19
CA ASP A 23 14.10 3.65 9.02
C ASP A 23 13.26 4.71 8.29
N MET A 24 13.06 4.57 6.99
CA MET A 24 12.16 5.47 6.25
C MET A 24 10.69 5.08 6.43
N PHE A 25 10.42 3.90 6.97
CA PHE A 25 9.06 3.40 7.14
C PHE A 25 8.60 3.55 8.59
N ASP A 26 7.45 4.17 8.77
CA ASP A 26 6.82 4.33 10.10
C ASP A 26 6.21 3.02 10.57
N GLU A 27 5.69 2.21 9.65
CA GLU A 27 5.14 0.89 9.94
C GLU A 27 5.53 -0.09 8.84
N VAL A 28 5.84 -1.32 9.24
CA VAL A 28 6.04 -2.45 8.34
C VAL A 28 5.10 -3.55 8.79
N VAL A 29 4.13 -3.88 7.94
CA VAL A 29 3.14 -4.90 8.25
C VAL A 29 3.21 -6.01 7.22
N GLY A 30 3.38 -7.22 7.69
CA GLY A 30 3.43 -8.42 6.87
C GLY A 30 2.66 -9.55 7.51
N ALA A 31 2.69 -10.71 6.87
CA ALA A 31 2.07 -11.91 7.41
C ALA A 31 2.77 -12.35 8.71
N THR A 32 2.02 -12.97 9.61
CA THR A 32 2.57 -13.56 10.83
C THR A 32 2.87 -15.04 10.60
N PHE A 33 3.86 -15.57 11.30
CA PHE A 33 4.21 -16.97 11.17
C PHE A 33 3.15 -17.93 11.74
N ASP A 34 2.31 -17.43 12.66
CA ASP A 34 1.24 -18.23 13.27
C ASP A 34 -0.06 -18.23 12.46
N GLY A 35 -0.07 -17.54 11.31
CA GLY A 35 -1.23 -17.49 10.42
C GLY A 35 -2.34 -16.53 10.83
N ARG A 36 -2.19 -15.75 11.90
CA ARG A 36 -3.20 -14.76 12.31
C ARG A 36 -3.40 -13.69 11.25
N ILE A 37 -2.31 -13.29 10.62
CA ILE A 37 -2.31 -12.33 9.51
C ILE A 37 -1.64 -13.03 8.34
N ASP A 38 -2.40 -13.29 7.28
CA ASP A 38 -1.93 -14.07 6.14
C ASP A 38 -2.38 -13.49 4.81
N THR A 39 -3.59 -12.95 4.73
CA THR A 39 -4.13 -12.39 3.49
C THR A 39 -3.82 -10.89 3.39
N LYS A 40 -3.89 -10.36 2.16
CA LYS A 40 -3.74 -8.93 1.92
C LYS A 40 -4.74 -8.11 2.72
N GLU A 41 -5.98 -8.56 2.79
CA GLU A 41 -7.03 -7.89 3.56
C GLU A 41 -6.69 -7.83 5.04
N GLU A 42 -6.19 -8.93 5.61
CA GLU A 42 -5.78 -8.98 7.01
C GLU A 42 -4.60 -8.05 7.28
N VAL A 43 -3.64 -7.98 6.34
CA VAL A 43 -2.50 -7.07 6.44
C VAL A 43 -2.99 -5.62 6.46
N LEU A 44 -3.88 -5.26 5.55
CA LEU A 44 -4.40 -3.89 5.47
C LEU A 44 -5.23 -3.53 6.71
N ASN A 45 -6.01 -4.47 7.23
CA ASN A 45 -6.76 -4.26 8.48
C ASN A 45 -5.80 -4.00 9.65
N GLU A 46 -4.67 -4.67 9.69
CA GLU A 46 -3.66 -4.44 10.71
C GLU A 46 -3.02 -3.04 10.59
N VAL A 47 -2.77 -2.58 9.36
CA VAL A 47 -2.31 -1.20 9.12
C VAL A 47 -3.33 -0.20 9.65
N MET A 48 -4.61 -0.42 9.36
CA MET A 48 -5.69 0.46 9.82
C MET A 48 -5.77 0.48 11.35
N ARG A 49 -5.54 -0.66 11.99
CA ARG A 49 -5.52 -0.76 13.43
C ARG A 49 -4.35 0.03 14.04
N ARG A 50 -3.16 -0.10 13.47
CA ARG A 50 -1.96 0.62 13.96
C ARG A 50 -2.08 2.12 13.76
N TRP A 51 -2.74 2.55 12.69
CA TRP A 51 -2.96 3.95 12.37
C TRP A 51 -4.40 4.38 12.62
N SER A 52 -5.01 3.86 13.68
CA SER A 52 -6.41 4.12 14.00
C SER A 52 -6.72 5.60 14.31
N ASP A 53 -5.71 6.38 14.66
CA ASP A 53 -5.82 7.82 14.91
C ASP A 53 -5.69 8.67 13.64
N ILE A 54 -5.37 8.06 12.49
CA ILE A 54 -5.25 8.76 11.22
C ILE A 54 -6.54 8.56 10.42
N PRO A 55 -7.23 9.64 10.01
CA PRO A 55 -8.43 9.51 9.17
C PRO A 55 -8.10 8.85 7.84
N ARG A 56 -9.01 8.01 7.35
CA ARG A 56 -8.81 7.27 6.10
C ARG A 56 -8.76 8.18 4.87
N ASP A 57 -9.38 9.36 4.93
CA ASP A 57 -9.29 10.36 3.87
C ASP A 57 -7.94 11.09 3.84
N GLU A 58 -7.08 10.83 4.81
CA GLU A 58 -5.71 11.30 4.83
C GLU A 58 -4.70 10.19 4.49
N MET A 59 -5.19 9.04 4.04
CA MET A 59 -4.38 7.90 3.64
C MET A 59 -4.49 7.65 2.15
N CYS A 60 -3.48 7.03 1.59
CA CYS A 60 -3.47 6.60 0.20
C CYS A 60 -2.66 5.31 0.07
N LEU A 61 -3.19 4.34 -0.66
CA LEU A 61 -2.46 3.11 -0.98
C LEU A 61 -1.87 3.21 -2.37
N ILE A 62 -0.61 2.83 -2.50
CA ILE A 62 0.07 2.79 -3.79
C ILE A 62 0.33 1.32 -4.11
N GLY A 63 -0.14 0.87 -5.26
CA GLY A 63 -0.03 -0.53 -5.63
C GLY A 63 0.15 -0.75 -7.12
N ASP A 64 0.57 -1.95 -7.48
CA ASP A 64 0.88 -2.32 -8.86
C ASP A 64 -0.05 -3.39 -9.44
N THR A 65 -1.04 -3.84 -8.67
CA THR A 65 -2.00 -4.84 -9.14
C THR A 65 -3.44 -4.44 -8.78
N MET A 66 -4.38 -5.03 -9.50
CA MET A 66 -5.81 -4.90 -9.23
C MET A 66 -6.16 -5.30 -7.79
N PHE A 67 -5.44 -6.28 -7.23
CA PHE A 67 -5.67 -6.76 -5.87
C PHE A 67 -5.35 -5.70 -4.82
N ASP A 68 -4.34 -4.86 -5.07
CA ASP A 68 -4.01 -3.73 -4.21
C ASP A 68 -5.13 -2.70 -4.21
N ILE A 69 -5.67 -2.41 -5.39
CA ILE A 69 -6.75 -1.44 -5.54
C ILE A 69 -8.03 -1.94 -4.85
N GLU A 70 -8.37 -3.20 -5.06
CA GLU A 70 -9.52 -3.82 -4.40
C GLU A 70 -9.35 -3.83 -2.89
N GLY A 71 -8.14 -4.14 -2.39
CA GLY A 71 -7.84 -4.09 -0.97
C GLY A 71 -8.03 -2.70 -0.38
N ALA A 72 -7.56 -1.67 -1.07
CA ALA A 72 -7.77 -0.28 -0.65
C ALA A 72 -9.26 0.06 -0.57
N ASN A 73 -10.04 -0.37 -1.58
CA ASN A 73 -11.48 -0.15 -1.59
C ASN A 73 -12.17 -0.78 -0.37
N ARG A 74 -11.76 -1.99 0.00
CA ARG A 74 -12.35 -2.70 1.15
C ARG A 74 -12.11 -1.99 2.47
N VAL A 75 -10.99 -1.27 2.60
CA VAL A 75 -10.69 -0.51 3.81
C VAL A 75 -11.02 0.98 3.66
N ASN A 76 -11.67 1.36 2.58
CA ASN A 76 -12.11 2.74 2.30
C ASN A 76 -10.95 3.75 2.24
N VAL A 77 -9.87 3.36 1.57
CA VAL A 77 -8.69 4.20 1.37
C VAL A 77 -8.54 4.43 -0.14
N PRO A 78 -8.31 5.67 -0.59
CA PRO A 78 -8.04 5.92 -2.01
C PRO A 78 -6.73 5.28 -2.44
N SER A 79 -6.64 4.94 -3.73
CA SER A 79 -5.46 4.25 -4.25
C SER A 79 -4.91 4.91 -5.51
N ILE A 80 -3.60 4.74 -5.70
CA ILE A 80 -2.87 5.16 -6.89
C ILE A 80 -2.22 3.92 -7.48
N ALA A 81 -2.40 3.73 -8.78
CA ALA A 81 -1.77 2.63 -9.51
C ALA A 81 -0.41 3.06 -10.06
N VAL A 82 0.57 2.16 -10.03
CA VAL A 82 1.84 2.36 -10.72
C VAL A 82 1.86 1.49 -11.96
N SER A 83 2.28 2.05 -13.10
CA SER A 83 2.26 1.34 -14.38
C SER A 83 3.48 0.44 -14.59
N PHE A 84 4.53 0.65 -13.83
CA PHE A 84 5.81 -0.06 -13.99
C PHE A 84 5.91 -1.36 -13.19
N GLY A 85 4.82 -1.80 -12.57
CA GLY A 85 4.77 -3.06 -11.84
C GLY A 85 4.24 -4.22 -12.69
N PHE A 86 3.75 -5.25 -12.02
CA PHE A 86 3.31 -6.50 -12.67
C PHE A 86 1.86 -6.48 -13.16
N GLY A 87 1.04 -5.57 -12.65
CA GLY A 87 -0.38 -5.57 -12.95
C GLY A 87 -0.75 -4.84 -14.24
N ASP A 88 -2.00 -5.00 -14.66
CA ASP A 88 -2.57 -4.35 -15.82
C ASP A 88 -3.20 -3.02 -15.40
N VAL A 89 -2.76 -1.92 -16.03
CA VAL A 89 -3.25 -0.57 -15.72
C VAL A 89 -4.76 -0.46 -15.93
N ASN A 90 -5.27 -1.05 -17.01
CA ASN A 90 -6.70 -0.96 -17.32
C ASN A 90 -7.54 -1.65 -16.23
N GLU A 91 -7.08 -2.79 -15.72
CA GLU A 91 -7.75 -3.49 -14.61
C GLU A 91 -7.73 -2.63 -13.34
N MET A 92 -6.63 -1.98 -13.04
CA MET A 92 -6.50 -1.12 -11.86
C MET A 92 -7.41 0.10 -11.95
N VAL A 93 -7.48 0.73 -13.12
CA VAL A 93 -8.39 1.87 -13.34
C VAL A 93 -9.84 1.41 -13.20
N SER A 94 -10.19 0.29 -13.79
CA SER A 94 -11.54 -0.28 -13.69
C SER A 94 -11.91 -0.63 -12.24
N ALA A 95 -10.93 -1.04 -11.45
CA ALA A 95 -11.13 -1.36 -10.04
C ALA A 95 -11.31 -0.11 -9.15
N GLY A 96 -10.96 1.07 -9.66
CA GLY A 96 -11.21 2.32 -8.96
C GLY A 96 -9.98 3.11 -8.52
N ALA A 97 -8.81 2.84 -9.08
CA ALA A 97 -7.62 3.65 -8.79
C ALA A 97 -7.91 5.12 -9.15
N LYS A 98 -7.54 6.03 -8.26
CA LYS A 98 -7.80 7.46 -8.42
C LYS A 98 -6.85 8.14 -9.40
N ALA A 99 -5.67 7.57 -9.59
CA ALA A 99 -4.65 8.07 -10.50
C ALA A 99 -3.73 6.94 -10.91
N VAL A 100 -3.00 7.15 -12.00
CA VAL A 100 -1.96 6.24 -12.49
C VAL A 100 -0.67 7.05 -12.60
N ILE A 101 0.42 6.53 -12.08
CA ILE A 101 1.74 7.14 -12.24
C ILE A 101 2.68 6.17 -12.97
N ASP A 102 3.51 6.73 -13.83
CA ASP A 102 4.51 5.96 -14.58
C ASP A 102 5.91 6.06 -13.96
N ASP A 103 6.07 6.95 -13.00
CA ASP A 103 7.33 7.24 -12.31
C ASP A 103 6.98 7.73 -10.90
N LEU A 104 7.69 7.24 -9.89
CA LEU A 104 7.46 7.64 -8.49
C LEU A 104 7.67 9.14 -8.27
N ARG A 105 8.43 9.81 -9.13
CA ARG A 105 8.64 11.27 -9.03
C ARG A 105 7.37 12.06 -9.30
N GLN A 106 6.36 11.44 -9.92
CA GLN A 106 5.04 12.06 -10.14
C GLN A 106 4.19 12.07 -8.88
N LEU A 107 4.56 11.28 -7.87
CA LEU A 107 3.73 11.07 -6.68
C LEU A 107 3.42 12.35 -5.90
N PRO A 108 4.39 13.25 -5.63
CA PRO A 108 4.07 14.48 -4.89
C PRO A 108 2.97 15.31 -5.53
N ASP A 109 3.00 15.49 -6.85
CA ASP A 109 1.99 16.26 -7.58
C ASP A 109 0.62 15.59 -7.53
N VAL A 110 0.57 14.27 -7.67
CA VAL A 110 -0.67 13.51 -7.61
C VAL A 110 -1.27 13.57 -6.20
N LEU A 111 -0.45 13.41 -5.18
CA LEU A 111 -0.92 13.52 -3.79
C LEU A 111 -1.47 14.90 -3.48
N SER A 112 -0.81 15.95 -3.97
CA SER A 112 -1.30 17.33 -3.83
C SER A 112 -2.70 17.48 -4.41
N ARG A 113 -2.93 16.95 -5.61
CA ARG A 113 -4.23 17.03 -6.27
C ARG A 113 -5.32 16.22 -5.58
N LEU A 114 -4.97 15.08 -4.97
CA LEU A 114 -5.94 14.21 -4.30
C LEU A 114 -6.30 14.70 -2.90
N PHE A 115 -5.38 15.37 -2.19
CA PHE A 115 -5.54 15.72 -0.78
C PHE A 115 -5.61 17.22 -0.50
N ASP A 116 -5.53 18.04 -1.51
CA ASP A 116 -5.73 19.52 -1.37
C ASP A 116 -7.20 19.91 -1.70
#